data_1457ad91f154f5beb4fcf80a234b18ea
#
_entry.id   1457ad91f154f5beb4fcf80a234b18ea
#
_cell.length_a   1.000
_cell.length_b   1.000
_cell.length_c   1.000
_cell.angle_alpha   90.00
_cell.angle_beta   90.00
_cell.angle_gamma   90.00
#
_symmetry.space_group_name_H-M   'P 1'
#
loop_
_entity.id
_entity.type
_entity.pdbx_description
1 polymer ?
#
loop_
_entity_poly.entity_id
_entity_poly.type
_entity_poly.pdbx_seq_one_letter_code
_entity_poly.pdbx_strand_id
1 'polypeptide(L)'
;MSFQLNSSRRAVAIWSTVAAFLGIAIMQPSAYGLEFPATTSLTMPAPGVLDAPAGEVLLTTKVEPEIAPIEAALFSELSSEATVSASAMSLVSSASASVELARTPDGAREVAKILMEDKYGWGDKQYACLDGLWTKESHWNYKSSNKRSGAHGIAQALPATKMEVVGTDWRTNPVTQISWGLRYIDIRYDTPCAAFAKFKRANYY
;
A
#
# COMPACT_ATOMS: atom_id res chain seq x y z
N MET A 1 38.75 7.73 -29.24
CA MET A 1 39.42 7.67 -27.92
C MET A 1 38.47 8.23 -26.87
N SER A 2 38.28 7.46 -25.79
CA SER A 2 37.65 7.87 -24.53
C SER A 2 36.11 7.90 -24.48
N PHE A 3 35.49 6.73 -24.23
CA PHE A 3 34.27 6.60 -23.46
C PHE A 3 34.29 5.26 -22.72
N GLN A 4 35.07 5.19 -21.70
CA GLN A 4 35.05 4.12 -20.70
C GLN A 4 35.26 4.80 -19.34
N LEU A 5 34.19 5.17 -18.65
CA LEU A 5 34.20 5.44 -17.19
C LEU A 5 32.81 5.95 -16.73
N ASN A 6 31.84 5.06 -16.59
CA ASN A 6 30.70 5.36 -15.72
C ASN A 6 29.93 4.13 -15.18
N SER A 7 30.41 2.92 -15.36
CA SER A 7 29.70 1.72 -14.84
C SER A 7 30.12 1.32 -13.42
N SER A 8 31.29 1.77 -12.95
CA SER A 8 31.83 1.34 -11.66
C SER A 8 31.32 2.14 -10.44
N ARG A 9 30.72 3.33 -10.64
CA ARG A 9 30.22 4.13 -9.53
C ARG A 9 28.82 3.77 -9.05
N ARG A 10 28.00 3.14 -9.90
CA ARG A 10 26.66 2.69 -9.52
C ARG A 10 26.65 1.36 -8.75
N ALA A 11 27.64 0.50 -8.98
CA ALA A 11 27.75 -0.77 -8.29
C ALA A 11 28.15 -0.67 -6.81
N VAL A 12 28.90 0.38 -6.42
CA VAL A 12 29.38 0.55 -5.04
C VAL A 12 28.27 1.11 -4.11
N ALA A 13 27.32 1.87 -4.65
CA ALA A 13 26.21 2.43 -3.84
C ALA A 13 25.15 1.39 -3.45
N ILE A 14 25.00 0.31 -4.24
CA ILE A 14 23.99 -0.72 -3.99
C ILE A 14 24.43 -1.70 -2.89
N TRP A 15 25.73 -1.93 -2.70
CA TRP A 15 26.25 -2.87 -1.71
C TRP A 15 26.31 -2.30 -0.28
N SER A 16 26.38 -0.99 -0.12
CA SER A 16 26.44 -0.37 1.21
C SER A 16 25.10 -0.30 1.95
N THR A 17 23.97 -0.40 1.25
CA THR A 17 22.65 -0.37 1.87
C THR A 17 22.12 -1.76 2.24
N VAL A 18 22.65 -2.84 1.66
CA VAL A 18 22.23 -4.22 2.00
C VAL A 18 22.84 -4.72 3.30
N ALA A 19 24.01 -4.20 3.70
CA ALA A 19 24.68 -4.61 4.93
C ALA A 19 24.05 -4.03 6.21
N ALA A 20 23.23 -2.99 6.12
CA ALA A 20 22.61 -2.34 7.28
C ALA A 20 21.29 -2.99 7.74
N PHE A 21 20.68 -3.88 6.94
CA PHE A 21 19.40 -4.52 7.26
C PHE A 21 19.51 -5.96 7.83
N LEU A 22 20.70 -6.52 7.94
CA LEU A 22 20.89 -7.88 8.48
C LEU A 22 21.06 -7.96 10.00
N GLY A 23 20.96 -6.84 10.72
CA GLY A 23 21.20 -6.76 12.17
C GLY A 23 19.95 -6.73 13.07
N ILE A 24 18.73 -6.70 12.55
CA ILE A 24 17.51 -6.51 13.39
C ILE A 24 16.53 -7.71 13.35
N ALA A 25 16.96 -8.86 12.91
CA ALA A 25 16.08 -10.03 12.80
C ALA A 25 16.36 -11.11 13.85
N ILE A 26 16.66 -10.75 15.11
CA ILE A 26 16.69 -11.73 16.22
C ILE A 26 16.12 -11.08 17.48
N MET A 27 14.80 -10.99 17.57
CA MET A 27 13.98 -10.98 18.79
C MET A 27 12.49 -11.05 18.38
N GLN A 28 12.04 -12.22 17.98
CA GLN A 28 10.61 -12.51 17.99
C GLN A 28 10.28 -13.07 19.37
N PRO A 29 9.43 -12.44 20.17
CA PRO A 29 8.85 -13.09 21.33
C PRO A 29 7.86 -14.14 20.83
N SER A 30 8.04 -15.35 21.34
CA SER A 30 7.15 -16.49 21.16
C SER A 30 5.71 -16.09 21.43
N ALA A 31 4.82 -16.38 20.48
CA ALA A 31 3.39 -16.23 20.65
C ALA A 31 2.90 -17.10 21.81
N TYR A 32 2.62 -16.48 22.93
CA TYR A 32 1.77 -17.08 23.95
C TYR A 32 0.34 -17.06 23.41
N GLY A 33 -0.27 -18.26 23.34
CA GLY A 33 -1.65 -18.44 22.91
C GLY A 33 -2.59 -17.61 23.80
N LEU A 34 -3.28 -16.67 23.16
CA LEU A 34 -4.46 -16.04 23.73
C LEU A 34 -5.65 -16.95 23.44
N GLU A 35 -5.97 -17.82 24.41
CA GLU A 35 -7.27 -18.45 24.48
C GLU A 35 -8.31 -17.35 24.70
N PHE A 36 -9.17 -17.14 23.71
CA PHE A 36 -10.33 -16.27 23.85
C PHE A 36 -11.35 -16.99 24.74
N PRO A 37 -11.78 -16.41 25.88
CA PRO A 37 -12.86 -16.99 26.64
C PRO A 37 -14.16 -16.96 25.83
N ALA A 38 -14.84 -18.10 25.82
CA ALA A 38 -16.10 -18.31 25.14
C ALA A 38 -17.14 -17.26 25.53
N THR A 39 -17.85 -16.82 24.52
CA THR A 39 -19.08 -16.03 24.51
C THR A 39 -19.87 -15.98 25.80
N THR A 40 -19.80 -14.86 26.50
CA THR A 40 -20.79 -14.50 27.53
C THR A 40 -22.01 -13.91 26.81
N SER A 41 -23.11 -14.65 26.81
CA SER A 41 -24.40 -14.17 26.34
C SER A 41 -24.90 -13.06 27.26
N LEU A 42 -24.97 -11.82 26.77
CA LEU A 42 -25.62 -10.71 27.42
C LEU A 42 -27.14 -10.92 27.37
N THR A 43 -27.69 -11.45 28.45
CA THR A 43 -29.15 -11.47 28.64
C THR A 43 -29.58 -10.07 29.09
N MET A 44 -30.32 -9.37 28.26
CA MET A 44 -30.94 -8.10 28.63
C MET A 44 -32.07 -8.37 29.62
N PRO A 45 -32.12 -7.69 30.78
CA PRO A 45 -33.31 -7.73 31.65
C PRO A 45 -34.44 -6.91 31.03
N ALA A 46 -35.66 -7.46 31.14
CA ALA A 46 -36.88 -6.80 30.70
C ALA A 46 -37.18 -5.52 31.51
N PRO A 47 -37.85 -4.51 30.90
CA PRO A 47 -38.18 -3.29 31.61
C PRO A 47 -39.25 -3.53 32.68
N GLY A 48 -38.84 -3.48 33.92
CA GLY A 48 -39.76 -3.47 35.07
C GLY A 48 -40.31 -2.08 35.28
N VAL A 49 -41.60 -2.04 35.50
CA VAL A 49 -42.40 -0.86 35.91
C VAL A 49 -41.89 -0.38 37.25
N LEU A 50 -41.53 0.92 37.31
CA LEU A 50 -41.19 1.59 38.54
C LEU A 50 -42.38 2.39 39.06
N ASP A 51 -42.97 1.92 40.13
CA ASP A 51 -43.79 2.74 41.01
C ASP A 51 -42.87 3.56 41.92
N ALA A 52 -43.14 4.85 41.96
CA ALA A 52 -42.48 5.76 42.89
C ALA A 52 -43.24 5.89 44.21
N PRO A 53 -42.54 6.16 45.33
CA PRO A 53 -43.06 7.15 46.25
C PRO A 53 -42.10 8.31 46.49
N ALA A 54 -42.72 9.49 46.59
CA ALA A 54 -42.12 10.73 46.98
C ALA A 54 -41.46 10.66 48.38
N GLY A 55 -40.26 11.20 48.46
CA GLY A 55 -39.55 11.41 49.72
C GLY A 55 -38.50 12.51 49.57
N GLU A 56 -38.87 13.69 50.02
CA GLU A 56 -38.06 14.89 50.14
C GLU A 56 -36.93 14.66 51.16
N VAL A 57 -35.67 14.84 50.73
CA VAL A 57 -34.55 15.06 51.67
C VAL A 57 -33.60 16.11 51.10
N LEU A 58 -33.68 17.27 51.71
CA LEU A 58 -32.69 18.34 51.62
C LEU A 58 -31.37 17.86 52.26
N LEU A 59 -30.26 17.85 51.49
CA LEU A 59 -28.94 17.96 52.08
C LEU A 59 -28.00 18.67 51.09
N THR A 60 -27.81 19.95 51.34
CA THR A 60 -26.70 20.76 50.85
C THR A 60 -25.39 20.21 51.45
N THR A 61 -24.57 19.60 50.58
CA THR A 61 -23.14 19.46 50.89
C THR A 61 -22.38 19.92 49.64
N LYS A 62 -21.82 21.12 49.75
CA LYS A 62 -20.88 21.68 48.80
C LYS A 62 -19.59 20.91 48.93
N VAL A 63 -19.41 19.88 48.10
CA VAL A 63 -18.12 19.26 47.87
C VAL A 63 -17.53 19.86 46.63
N GLU A 64 -16.56 20.73 46.82
CA GLU A 64 -15.67 21.23 45.77
C GLU A 64 -14.78 20.04 45.32
N PRO A 65 -14.82 19.61 44.05
CA PRO A 65 -13.92 18.56 43.60
C PRO A 65 -12.56 19.21 43.38
N GLU A 66 -11.61 18.88 44.26
CA GLU A 66 -10.18 19.06 44.04
C GLU A 66 -9.79 18.16 42.89
N ILE A 67 -9.83 18.68 41.66
CA ILE A 67 -9.41 17.99 40.46
C ILE A 67 -7.90 18.06 40.43
N ALA A 68 -7.25 16.96 40.82
CA ALA A 68 -5.81 16.76 40.70
C ALA A 68 -5.38 16.80 39.23
N PRO A 69 -4.15 17.23 38.90
CA PRO A 69 -3.68 17.47 37.52
C PRO A 69 -3.29 16.18 36.75
N ILE A 70 -4.13 15.15 36.80
CA ILE A 70 -3.91 13.86 36.11
C ILE A 70 -4.39 13.93 34.65
N GLU A 71 -5.27 14.88 34.33
CA GLU A 71 -5.89 14.92 32.99
C GLU A 71 -4.95 15.37 31.85
N ALA A 72 -3.96 16.22 32.12
CA ALA A 72 -3.08 16.73 31.05
C ALA A 72 -2.17 15.67 30.43
N ALA A 73 -1.75 14.67 31.20
CA ALA A 73 -0.91 13.57 30.69
C ALA A 73 -1.73 12.58 29.84
N LEU A 74 -2.97 12.27 30.28
CA LEU A 74 -3.87 11.37 29.55
C LEU A 74 -4.29 11.96 28.18
N PHE A 75 -4.55 13.26 28.12
CA PHE A 75 -4.91 13.92 26.85
C PHE A 75 -3.76 13.99 25.85
N SER A 76 -2.50 14.06 26.30
CA SER A 76 -1.36 14.05 25.41
C SER A 76 -1.11 12.67 24.78
N GLU A 77 -1.29 11.58 25.52
CA GLU A 77 -1.19 10.22 24.97
C GLU A 77 -2.33 9.91 23.99
N LEU A 78 -3.57 10.22 24.34
CA LEU A 78 -4.72 10.04 23.44
C LEU A 78 -4.60 10.87 22.16
N SER A 79 -4.01 12.06 22.24
CA SER A 79 -3.77 12.93 21.08
C SER A 79 -2.71 12.34 20.14
N SER A 80 -1.65 11.70 20.66
CA SER A 80 -0.61 11.10 19.84
C SER A 80 -1.08 9.83 19.13
N GLU A 81 -1.85 8.97 19.79
CA GLU A 81 -2.46 7.79 19.17
C GLU A 81 -3.50 8.17 18.11
N ALA A 82 -4.31 9.21 18.36
CA ALA A 82 -5.28 9.69 17.39
C ALA A 82 -4.62 10.26 16.13
N THR A 83 -3.48 10.94 16.23
CA THR A 83 -2.75 11.47 15.07
C THR A 83 -2.10 10.37 14.24
N VAL A 84 -1.52 9.33 14.88
CA VAL A 84 -0.99 8.16 14.18
C VAL A 84 -2.11 7.40 13.48
N SER A 85 -3.23 7.19 14.13
CA SER A 85 -4.39 6.53 13.55
C SER A 85 -4.97 7.31 12.34
N ALA A 86 -5.08 8.64 12.45
CA ALA A 86 -5.57 9.48 11.36
C ALA A 86 -4.64 9.45 10.13
N SER A 87 -3.33 9.46 10.32
CA SER A 87 -2.36 9.36 9.23
C SER A 87 -2.38 7.97 8.57
N ALA A 88 -2.48 6.91 9.35
CA ALA A 88 -2.62 5.54 8.84
C ALA A 88 -3.91 5.38 8.02
N MET A 89 -5.04 5.90 8.51
CA MET A 89 -6.32 5.90 7.77
C MET A 89 -6.25 6.71 6.47
N SER A 90 -5.55 7.84 6.46
CA SER A 90 -5.33 8.64 5.26
C SER A 90 -4.52 7.88 4.21
N LEU A 91 -3.47 7.17 4.61
CA LEU A 91 -2.65 6.35 3.70
C LEU A 91 -3.45 5.17 3.12
N VAL A 92 -4.24 4.48 3.93
CA VAL A 92 -5.12 3.40 3.46
C VAL A 92 -6.17 3.93 2.50
N SER A 93 -6.78 5.08 2.79
CA SER A 93 -7.77 5.73 1.93
C SER A 93 -7.17 6.13 0.58
N SER A 94 -5.97 6.73 0.56
CA SER A 94 -5.29 7.12 -0.68
C SER A 94 -4.88 5.91 -1.52
N ALA A 95 -4.40 4.84 -0.90
CA ALA A 95 -4.08 3.60 -1.58
C ALA A 95 -5.32 2.96 -2.23
N SER A 96 -6.44 2.92 -1.51
CA SER A 96 -7.71 2.41 -2.03
C SER A 96 -8.23 3.26 -3.19
N ALA A 97 -8.15 4.58 -3.11
CA ALA A 97 -8.54 5.49 -4.18
C ALA A 97 -7.69 5.28 -5.45
N SER A 98 -6.38 5.06 -5.31
CA SER A 98 -5.49 4.76 -6.43
C SER A 98 -5.84 3.43 -7.11
N VAL A 99 -6.22 2.41 -6.35
CA VAL A 99 -6.67 1.12 -6.90
C VAL A 99 -7.96 1.30 -7.70
N GLU A 100 -8.95 2.01 -7.17
CA GLU A 100 -10.21 2.25 -7.87
C GLU A 100 -10.01 3.11 -9.13
N LEU A 101 -9.20 4.15 -9.06
CA LEU A 101 -8.83 4.96 -10.22
C LEU A 101 -8.21 4.10 -11.33
N ALA A 102 -7.25 3.26 -10.99
CA ALA A 102 -6.53 2.43 -11.93
C ALA A 102 -7.35 1.27 -12.56
N ARG A 103 -8.61 1.06 -12.14
CA ARG A 103 -9.51 0.09 -12.78
C ARG A 103 -9.94 0.50 -14.18
N THR A 104 -9.82 1.77 -14.51
CA THR A 104 -10.03 2.28 -15.88
C THR A 104 -8.70 2.43 -16.61
N PRO A 105 -8.64 2.28 -17.94
CA PRO A 105 -7.41 2.49 -18.69
C PRO A 105 -6.80 3.89 -18.51
N ASP A 106 -7.62 4.92 -18.42
CA ASP A 106 -7.12 6.30 -18.24
C ASP A 106 -6.61 6.53 -16.83
N GLY A 107 -7.31 6.04 -15.81
CA GLY A 107 -6.83 6.09 -14.43
C GLY A 107 -5.57 5.23 -14.20
N ALA A 108 -5.44 4.09 -14.88
CA ALA A 108 -4.21 3.29 -14.84
C ALA A 108 -3.01 4.05 -15.41
N ARG A 109 -3.21 4.83 -16.48
CA ARG A 109 -2.18 5.73 -17.05
C ARG A 109 -1.74 6.80 -16.05
N GLU A 110 -2.71 7.42 -15.37
CA GLU A 110 -2.44 8.45 -14.37
C GLU A 110 -1.66 7.89 -13.18
N VAL A 111 -2.09 6.77 -12.63
CA VAL A 111 -1.38 6.09 -11.54
C VAL A 111 0.03 5.68 -11.98
N ALA A 112 0.20 5.18 -13.20
CA ALA A 112 1.51 4.83 -13.72
C ALA A 112 2.44 6.04 -13.83
N LYS A 113 1.96 7.21 -14.27
CA LYS A 113 2.76 8.44 -14.32
C LYS A 113 3.30 8.82 -12.94
N ILE A 114 2.43 8.82 -11.93
CA ILE A 114 2.82 9.13 -10.55
C ILE A 114 3.90 8.16 -10.07
N LEU A 115 3.68 6.85 -10.25
CA LEU A 115 4.64 5.83 -9.82
C LEU A 115 5.97 5.89 -10.58
N MET A 116 5.95 6.27 -11.85
CA MET A 116 7.16 6.45 -12.66
C MET A 116 8.03 7.60 -12.16
N GLU A 117 7.41 8.73 -11.86
CA GLU A 117 8.12 9.91 -11.35
C GLU A 117 8.65 9.66 -9.94
N ASP A 118 7.80 9.20 -9.02
CA ASP A 118 8.13 9.02 -7.61
C ASP A 118 9.21 7.96 -7.37
N LYS A 119 9.14 6.83 -8.09
CA LYS A 119 10.02 5.69 -7.81
C LYS A 119 11.23 5.60 -8.72
N TYR A 120 11.15 6.13 -9.93
CA TYR A 120 12.17 5.93 -10.96
C TYR A 120 12.70 7.23 -11.55
N GLY A 121 12.08 8.38 -11.29
CA GLY A 121 12.42 9.65 -11.91
C GLY A 121 12.19 9.66 -13.43
N TRP A 122 11.24 8.85 -13.90
CA TRP A 122 10.91 8.75 -15.32
C TRP A 122 9.82 9.75 -15.70
N GLY A 123 10.20 10.83 -16.36
CA GLY A 123 9.29 11.87 -16.81
C GLY A 123 8.55 11.55 -18.12
N ASP A 124 7.91 12.56 -18.70
CA ASP A 124 6.97 12.45 -19.83
C ASP A 124 7.51 11.69 -21.06
N LYS A 125 8.79 11.85 -21.39
CA LYS A 125 9.40 11.12 -22.51
C LYS A 125 9.35 9.61 -22.29
N GLN A 126 9.64 9.14 -21.08
CA GLN A 126 9.59 7.73 -20.73
C GLN A 126 8.16 7.24 -20.66
N TYR A 127 7.25 8.10 -20.15
CA TYR A 127 5.83 7.79 -20.13
C TYR A 127 5.26 7.56 -21.53
N ALA A 128 5.59 8.41 -22.51
CA ALA A 128 5.12 8.22 -23.89
C ALA A 128 5.54 6.85 -24.48
N CYS A 129 6.73 6.38 -24.12
CA CYS A 129 7.18 5.04 -24.50
C CYS A 129 6.41 3.93 -23.78
N LEU A 130 6.14 4.12 -22.47
CA LEU A 130 5.35 3.17 -21.68
C LEU A 130 3.92 3.07 -22.19
N ASP A 131 3.28 4.20 -22.47
CA ASP A 131 1.93 4.23 -23.00
C ASP A 131 1.84 3.51 -24.36
N GLY A 132 2.78 3.77 -25.26
CA GLY A 132 2.88 3.05 -26.52
C GLY A 132 3.06 1.54 -26.35
N LEU A 133 3.86 1.11 -25.39
CA LEU A 133 4.10 -0.29 -25.08
C LEU A 133 2.85 -0.97 -24.51
N TRP A 134 2.31 -0.48 -23.40
CA TRP A 134 1.20 -1.13 -22.71
C TRP A 134 -0.16 -0.96 -23.43
N THR A 135 -0.28 0.01 -24.31
CA THR A 135 -1.39 0.05 -25.27
C THR A 135 -1.34 -1.14 -26.23
N LYS A 136 -0.15 -1.54 -26.69
CA LYS A 136 0.01 -2.75 -27.53
C LYS A 136 -0.18 -4.06 -26.77
N GLU A 137 0.17 -4.09 -25.50
CA GLU A 137 0.05 -5.30 -24.66
C GLU A 137 -1.40 -5.61 -24.26
N SER A 138 -2.12 -4.62 -23.74
CA SER A 138 -3.43 -4.85 -23.14
C SER A 138 -4.45 -3.73 -23.32
N HIS A 139 -4.07 -2.62 -23.98
CA HIS A 139 -4.81 -1.36 -23.95
C HIS A 139 -5.04 -0.85 -22.54
N TRP A 140 -4.06 -1.09 -21.63
CA TRP A 140 -4.12 -0.74 -20.22
C TRP A 140 -5.23 -1.47 -19.43
N ASN A 141 -5.74 -2.57 -19.97
CA ASN A 141 -6.79 -3.34 -19.33
C ASN A 141 -6.20 -4.35 -18.34
N TYR A 142 -6.39 -4.09 -17.05
CA TYR A 142 -5.91 -4.98 -15.99
C TYR A 142 -6.55 -6.38 -15.98
N LYS A 143 -7.71 -6.54 -16.62
CA LYS A 143 -8.40 -7.84 -16.77
C LYS A 143 -7.95 -8.60 -18.03
N SER A 144 -7.10 -8.01 -18.85
CA SER A 144 -6.62 -8.64 -20.09
C SER A 144 -5.91 -9.95 -19.78
N SER A 145 -6.29 -11.01 -20.48
CA SER A 145 -5.68 -12.33 -20.32
C SER A 145 -5.59 -13.04 -21.64
N ASN A 146 -4.40 -13.52 -21.97
CA ASN A 146 -4.17 -14.34 -23.16
C ASN A 146 -4.36 -15.83 -22.81
N LYS A 147 -5.46 -16.41 -23.23
CA LYS A 147 -5.82 -17.79 -22.91
C LYS A 147 -4.82 -18.84 -23.44
N ARG A 148 -4.07 -18.52 -24.47
CA ARG A 148 -3.08 -19.42 -25.08
C ARG A 148 -1.77 -19.44 -24.29
N SER A 149 -1.25 -18.24 -23.95
CA SER A 149 0.05 -18.12 -23.26
C SER A 149 -0.09 -18.07 -21.75
N GLY A 150 -1.21 -17.60 -21.21
CA GLY A 150 -1.40 -17.32 -19.79
C GLY A 150 -0.89 -15.93 -19.37
N ALA A 151 -0.47 -15.09 -20.32
CA ALA A 151 -0.09 -13.71 -20.02
C ALA A 151 -1.28 -12.94 -19.45
N HIS A 152 -1.04 -12.07 -18.46
CA HIS A 152 -2.12 -11.41 -17.73
C HIS A 152 -1.79 -9.95 -17.39
N GLY A 153 -2.86 -9.14 -17.37
CA GLY A 153 -2.87 -7.78 -16.84
C GLY A 153 -2.32 -6.73 -17.79
N ILE A 154 -2.10 -5.54 -17.26
CA ILE A 154 -1.69 -4.34 -18.02
C ILE A 154 -0.39 -4.59 -18.79
N ALA A 155 0.61 -5.15 -18.14
CA ALA A 155 1.95 -5.41 -18.70
C ALA A 155 2.10 -6.80 -19.31
N GLN A 156 1.04 -7.60 -19.42
CA GLN A 156 1.03 -8.98 -19.94
C GLN A 156 2.12 -9.87 -19.34
N ALA A 157 2.18 -9.90 -18.00
CA ALA A 157 3.14 -10.74 -17.26
C ALA A 157 3.01 -12.23 -17.62
N LEU A 158 4.15 -12.89 -17.90
CA LEU A 158 4.21 -14.32 -18.25
C LEU A 158 5.38 -15.04 -17.54
N PRO A 159 5.16 -16.05 -16.69
CA PRO A 159 3.85 -16.38 -16.10
C PRO A 159 3.32 -15.25 -15.21
N ALA A 160 2.00 -15.16 -15.09
CA ALA A 160 1.33 -14.09 -14.32
C ALA A 160 1.72 -14.09 -12.84
N THR A 161 2.05 -15.24 -12.26
CA THR A 161 2.50 -15.41 -10.87
C THR A 161 3.79 -14.65 -10.55
N LYS A 162 4.56 -14.21 -11.55
CA LYS A 162 5.70 -13.30 -11.33
C LYS A 162 5.31 -12.00 -10.62
N MET A 163 4.06 -11.59 -10.71
CA MET A 163 3.56 -10.40 -10.03
C MET A 163 3.44 -10.55 -8.51
N GLU A 164 3.48 -11.78 -7.98
CA GLU A 164 3.41 -12.07 -6.54
C GLU A 164 4.57 -11.46 -5.74
N VAL A 165 5.69 -11.16 -6.39
CA VAL A 165 6.83 -10.45 -5.75
C VAL A 165 6.49 -9.00 -5.38
N VAL A 166 5.39 -8.45 -5.89
CA VAL A 166 4.88 -7.11 -5.56
C VAL A 166 3.65 -7.20 -4.66
N GLY A 167 2.73 -8.12 -4.95
CA GLY A 167 1.53 -8.33 -4.17
C GLY A 167 0.75 -9.56 -4.65
N THR A 168 0.14 -10.28 -3.71
CA THR A 168 -0.64 -11.49 -4.01
C THR A 168 -2.00 -11.18 -4.61
N ASP A 169 -2.43 -9.92 -4.57
CA ASP A 169 -3.69 -9.39 -5.08
C ASP A 169 -3.66 -9.00 -6.57
N TRP A 170 -2.58 -9.31 -7.28
CA TRP A 170 -2.33 -8.91 -8.66
C TRP A 170 -3.47 -9.23 -9.64
N ARG A 171 -4.32 -10.22 -9.34
CA ARG A 171 -5.46 -10.56 -10.22
C ARG A 171 -6.52 -9.48 -10.27
N THR A 172 -6.69 -8.74 -9.17
CA THR A 172 -7.77 -7.78 -8.98
C THR A 172 -7.28 -6.35 -8.73
N ASN A 173 -5.98 -6.18 -8.46
CA ASN A 173 -5.37 -4.90 -8.15
C ASN A 173 -4.50 -4.41 -9.33
N PRO A 174 -4.98 -3.41 -10.11
CA PRO A 174 -4.20 -2.85 -11.21
C PRO A 174 -2.94 -2.13 -10.75
N VAL A 175 -2.88 -1.55 -9.55
CA VAL A 175 -1.68 -0.88 -9.02
C VAL A 175 -0.55 -1.88 -8.80
N THR A 176 -0.86 -3.09 -8.31
CA THR A 176 0.11 -4.18 -8.20
C THR A 176 0.69 -4.57 -9.57
N GLN A 177 -0.16 -4.65 -10.60
CA GLN A 177 0.26 -4.96 -11.97
C GLN A 177 1.17 -3.87 -12.56
N ILE A 178 0.78 -2.59 -12.39
CA ILE A 178 1.57 -1.43 -12.82
C ILE A 178 2.93 -1.44 -12.13
N SER A 179 2.95 -1.58 -10.82
CA SER A 179 4.17 -1.59 -10.01
C SER A 179 5.12 -2.72 -10.42
N TRP A 180 4.57 -3.91 -10.68
CA TRP A 180 5.36 -5.03 -11.20
C TRP A 180 5.93 -4.73 -12.59
N GLY A 181 5.11 -4.23 -13.51
CA GLY A 181 5.53 -3.92 -14.87
C GLY A 181 6.62 -2.86 -14.93
N LEU A 182 6.52 -1.78 -14.12
CA LEU A 182 7.56 -0.76 -14.01
C LEU A 182 8.86 -1.35 -13.46
N ARG A 183 8.79 -2.15 -12.39
CA ARG A 183 9.94 -2.85 -11.83
C ARG A 183 10.58 -3.81 -12.85
N TYR A 184 9.78 -4.54 -13.61
CA TYR A 184 10.29 -5.43 -14.65
C TYR A 184 11.06 -4.66 -15.74
N ILE A 185 10.51 -3.51 -16.17
CA ILE A 185 11.16 -2.63 -17.15
C ILE A 185 12.49 -2.11 -16.60
N ASP A 186 12.51 -1.63 -15.36
CA ASP A 186 13.71 -1.11 -14.70
C ASP A 186 14.83 -2.17 -14.67
N ILE A 187 14.54 -3.35 -14.13
CA ILE A 187 15.54 -4.43 -13.99
C ILE A 187 16.03 -4.96 -15.33
N ARG A 188 15.16 -5.03 -16.33
CA ARG A 188 15.46 -5.73 -17.59
C ARG A 188 15.93 -4.81 -18.70
N TYR A 189 15.48 -3.57 -18.70
CA TYR A 189 15.64 -2.62 -19.81
C TYR A 189 16.15 -1.25 -19.37
N ASP A 190 16.27 -0.99 -18.10
CA ASP A 190 16.68 0.29 -17.51
C ASP A 190 15.66 1.42 -17.74
N THR A 191 14.95 1.44 -18.85
CA THR A 191 13.95 2.47 -19.16
C THR A 191 12.78 1.97 -20.00
N PRO A 192 11.60 2.60 -19.89
CA PRO A 192 10.44 2.33 -20.77
C PRO A 192 10.74 2.46 -22.27
N CYS A 193 11.53 3.46 -22.67
CA CYS A 193 11.88 3.63 -24.07
C CYS A 193 12.77 2.53 -24.61
N ALA A 194 13.67 1.98 -23.79
CA ALA A 194 14.47 0.81 -24.17
C ALA A 194 13.60 -0.45 -24.31
N ALA A 195 12.67 -0.68 -23.38
CA ALA A 195 11.70 -1.76 -23.45
C ALA A 195 10.83 -1.66 -24.72
N PHE A 196 10.29 -0.48 -25.00
CA PHE A 196 9.47 -0.25 -26.19
C PHE A 196 10.27 -0.39 -27.50
N ALA A 197 11.54 0.02 -27.53
CA ALA A 197 12.41 -0.20 -28.67
C ALA A 197 12.66 -1.71 -28.91
N LYS A 198 12.82 -2.51 -27.85
CA LYS A 198 12.90 -3.96 -27.93
C LYS A 198 11.60 -4.56 -28.47
N PHE A 199 10.45 -4.14 -27.93
CA PHE A 199 9.14 -4.60 -28.39
C PHE A 199 8.92 -4.34 -29.86
N LYS A 200 9.26 -3.14 -30.37
CA LYS A 200 9.11 -2.78 -31.80
C LYS A 200 9.94 -3.68 -32.74
N ARG A 201 11.05 -4.25 -32.26
CA ARG A 201 11.91 -5.13 -33.05
C ARG A 201 11.52 -6.60 -32.99
N ALA A 202 10.95 -7.04 -31.87
CA ALA A 202 10.81 -8.47 -31.57
C ALA A 202 9.36 -8.88 -31.25
N ASN A 203 8.42 -7.92 -31.14
CA ASN A 203 7.05 -8.15 -30.69
C ASN A 203 6.93 -8.77 -29.28
N TYR A 204 7.96 -8.59 -28.45
CA TYR A 204 7.96 -8.92 -27.01
C TYR A 204 9.00 -8.06 -26.29
N TYR A 205 8.86 -7.94 -24.98
CA TYR A 205 9.84 -7.28 -24.11
C TYR A 205 10.00 -8.01 -22.79
#